data_7c59b4efc7599b7795c3ce0a006c7ab3
#
_entry.id   7c59b4efc7599b7795c3ce0a006c7ab3
#
_cell.length_a   1.000
_cell.length_b   1.000
_cell.length_c   1.000
_cell.angle_alpha   90.00
_cell.angle_beta   90.00
_cell.angle_gamma   90.00
#
_symmetry.space_group_name_H-M   'P 1'
#
loop_
_entity.id
_entity.type
_entity.pdbx_description
1 polymer ?
#
loop_
_entity_poly.entity_id
_entity_poly.type
_entity_poly.pdbx_seq_one_letter_code
_entity_poly.pdbx_strand_id
1 'polypeptide(L)'
;SGQSTASNSTDSDDITQQTYKPGKLTIATGQPAYEPWVMNDKPESGEGYEAAVAYAVADKLGFKKSDVVWTRTAFDTAIAPGAKGWDFNIQQFGITDERKKAVDFSSSYYNDSQSVVVKKDSKFANATKVSDLKDATVGVMVGTLAYDYAKANIKDDIQTFNDDAALAQALDAGQIDALVTSTVECVYMVQSEQVKDAKVLGRLPDSEDKSGI
;
A
#
# COMPACT_ATOMS: atom_id res chain seq x y z
N SER A 1 44.68 4.53 45.25
CA SER A 1 44.61 4.60 43.78
C SER A 1 43.58 3.59 43.28
N GLY A 2 42.35 4.04 43.18
CA GLY A 2 41.26 3.28 42.54
C GLY A 2 41.10 3.76 41.12
N GLN A 3 41.41 2.90 40.15
CA GLN A 3 41.04 3.12 38.78
C GLN A 3 39.56 2.75 38.62
N SER A 4 38.75 3.79 38.47
CA SER A 4 37.39 3.68 38.01
C SER A 4 37.47 3.36 36.51
N THR A 5 37.25 2.11 36.14
CA THR A 5 36.94 1.77 34.78
C THR A 5 35.55 2.25 34.46
N ALA A 6 35.46 3.39 33.79
CA ALA A 6 34.24 3.78 33.14
C ALA A 6 33.90 2.67 32.15
N SER A 7 32.84 1.92 32.45
CA SER A 7 32.25 1.02 31.51
C SER A 7 31.70 1.86 30.36
N ASN A 8 32.33 1.78 29.19
CA ASN A 8 31.71 2.20 27.97
C ASN A 8 30.40 1.42 27.82
N SER A 9 29.31 2.01 28.27
CA SER A 9 27.99 1.61 27.79
C SER A 9 27.95 2.07 26.35
N THR A 10 28.37 1.20 25.52
CA THR A 10 28.61 1.39 24.14
C THR A 10 27.31 1.60 23.39
N ASP A 11 27.40 2.32 22.31
CA ASP A 11 26.54 2.49 21.15
C ASP A 11 25.67 1.30 20.77
N SER A 12 25.76 0.13 21.44
CA SER A 12 24.96 -1.06 21.18
C SER A 12 23.48 -0.88 21.50
N ASP A 13 23.08 0.13 22.31
CA ASP A 13 21.69 0.45 22.63
C ASP A 13 21.15 1.61 21.78
N ASP A 14 21.98 2.27 20.99
CA ASP A 14 21.54 3.32 20.09
C ASP A 14 20.94 2.71 18.81
N ILE A 15 19.62 2.75 18.71
CA ILE A 15 18.88 2.18 17.58
C ILE A 15 19.32 2.80 16.25
N THR A 16 19.77 4.06 16.23
CA THR A 16 20.20 4.73 15.00
C THR A 16 21.48 4.11 14.41
N GLN A 17 22.25 3.35 15.21
CA GLN A 17 23.45 2.65 14.75
C GLN A 17 23.20 1.19 14.39
N GLN A 18 21.97 0.67 14.61
CA GLN A 18 21.60 -0.72 14.38
C GLN A 18 20.88 -0.94 13.06
N THR A 19 20.78 0.09 12.23
CA THR A 19 20.08 0.05 10.95
C THR A 19 20.94 -0.55 9.84
N TYR A 20 20.33 -0.86 8.71
CA TYR A 20 21.00 -1.40 7.51
C TYR A 20 22.24 -0.59 7.14
N LYS A 21 22.14 0.73 7.19
CA LYS A 21 23.30 1.65 7.11
C LYS A 21 23.36 2.44 8.40
N PRO A 22 24.29 2.15 9.32
CA PRO A 22 24.36 2.86 10.61
C PRO A 22 24.33 4.39 10.46
N GLY A 23 23.50 5.05 11.27
CA GLY A 23 23.28 6.50 11.20
C GLY A 23 22.28 6.93 10.13
N LYS A 24 21.77 6.02 9.30
CA LYS A 24 20.76 6.25 8.28
C LYS A 24 19.57 5.32 8.48
N LEU A 25 18.38 5.77 8.10
CA LEU A 25 17.18 4.95 8.05
C LEU A 25 16.79 4.74 6.59
N THR A 26 16.93 3.51 6.11
CA THR A 26 16.61 3.16 4.73
C THR A 26 15.18 2.63 4.67
N ILE A 27 14.33 3.35 3.95
CA ILE A 27 12.91 3.04 3.82
C ILE A 27 12.61 2.65 2.37
N ALA A 28 12.00 1.50 2.18
CA ALA A 28 11.59 1.04 0.86
C ALA A 28 10.11 1.38 0.60
N THR A 29 9.83 1.80 -0.61
CA THR A 29 8.47 1.98 -1.11
C THR A 29 8.36 1.50 -2.56
N GLY A 30 7.18 1.55 -3.15
CA GLY A 30 6.91 1.04 -4.49
C GLY A 30 7.59 1.79 -5.62
N GLN A 31 7.66 1.13 -6.76
CA GLN A 31 8.14 1.69 -8.02
C GLN A 31 7.08 1.45 -9.10
N PRO A 32 6.27 2.46 -9.47
CA PRO A 32 6.17 3.78 -8.83
C PRO A 32 5.47 3.74 -7.46
N ALA A 33 5.61 4.81 -6.68
CA ALA A 33 4.81 5.04 -5.49
C ALA A 33 3.53 5.79 -5.87
N TYR A 34 2.39 5.37 -5.32
CA TYR A 34 1.07 5.83 -5.75
C TYR A 34 0.50 6.94 -4.88
N GLU A 35 -0.17 7.89 -5.53
CA GLU A 35 -1.01 8.87 -4.85
C GLU A 35 -2.32 8.21 -4.35
N PRO A 36 -2.89 8.64 -3.24
CA PRO A 36 -2.48 9.74 -2.34
C PRO A 36 -1.47 9.32 -1.25
N TRP A 37 -0.92 8.12 -1.35
CA TRP A 37 0.03 7.57 -0.37
C TRP A 37 1.38 8.28 -0.43
N VAL A 38 1.84 8.54 -1.65
CA VAL A 38 3.05 9.31 -1.94
C VAL A 38 2.72 10.25 -3.09
N MET A 39 2.89 11.56 -2.88
CA MET A 39 2.56 12.54 -3.91
C MET A 39 3.68 12.64 -4.96
N ASN A 40 3.28 12.73 -6.22
CA ASN A 40 4.16 12.91 -7.38
C ASN A 40 5.29 11.87 -7.49
N ASP A 41 5.07 10.67 -6.95
CA ASP A 41 6.10 9.61 -6.90
C ASP A 41 7.41 10.08 -6.23
N LYS A 42 7.29 10.97 -5.24
CA LYS A 42 8.42 11.57 -4.51
C LYS A 42 8.27 11.37 -3.00
N PRO A 43 8.62 10.18 -2.48
CA PRO A 43 8.52 9.91 -1.05
C PRO A 43 9.41 10.84 -0.21
N GLU A 44 10.53 11.29 -0.75
CA GLU A 44 11.45 12.23 -0.10
C GLU A 44 10.81 13.59 0.20
N SER A 45 9.73 13.95 -0.48
CA SER A 45 8.99 15.18 -0.19
C SER A 45 8.29 15.16 1.16
N GLY A 46 7.98 13.98 1.69
CA GLY A 46 7.15 13.80 2.89
C GLY A 46 5.67 14.06 2.63
N GLU A 47 5.27 14.31 1.40
CA GLU A 47 3.89 14.56 1.01
C GLU A 47 3.18 13.26 0.62
N GLY A 48 1.96 13.11 1.09
CA GLY A 48 1.17 11.89 1.01
C GLY A 48 1.15 11.14 2.33
N TYR A 49 0.12 10.31 2.54
CA TYR A 49 -0.13 9.70 3.84
C TYR A 49 1.03 8.80 4.31
N GLU A 50 1.49 7.90 3.44
CA GLU A 50 2.58 6.98 3.82
C GLU A 50 3.93 7.67 3.92
N ALA A 51 4.22 8.65 3.04
CA ALA A 51 5.44 9.43 3.14
C ALA A 51 5.49 10.22 4.47
N ALA A 52 4.37 10.81 4.88
CA ALA A 52 4.27 11.50 6.17
C ALA A 52 4.43 10.54 7.35
N VAL A 53 3.81 9.36 7.30
CA VAL A 53 3.95 8.32 8.35
C VAL A 53 5.41 7.88 8.45
N ALA A 54 6.08 7.66 7.32
CA ALA A 54 7.48 7.23 7.30
C ALA A 54 8.40 8.24 8.02
N TYR A 55 8.23 9.54 7.76
CA TYR A 55 9.00 10.57 8.44
C TYR A 55 8.64 10.72 9.91
N ALA A 56 7.38 10.50 10.28
CA ALA A 56 6.97 10.47 11.68
C ALA A 56 7.62 9.30 12.43
N VAL A 57 7.70 8.13 11.82
CA VAL A 57 8.41 6.97 12.38
C VAL A 57 9.90 7.28 12.53
N ALA A 58 10.53 7.85 11.50
CA ALA A 58 11.94 8.25 11.54
C ALA A 58 12.24 9.19 12.70
N ASP A 59 11.42 10.21 12.90
CA ASP A 59 11.54 11.16 14.01
C ASP A 59 11.45 10.46 15.36
N LYS A 60 10.49 9.57 15.54
CA LYS A 60 10.32 8.78 16.78
C LYS A 60 11.50 7.86 17.05
N LEU A 61 12.18 7.39 16.04
CA LEU A 61 13.37 6.54 16.17
C LEU A 61 14.66 7.37 16.38
N GLY A 62 14.59 8.68 16.33
CA GLY A 62 15.73 9.57 16.55
C GLY A 62 16.50 9.96 15.30
N PHE A 63 15.95 9.71 14.11
CA PHE A 63 16.58 10.13 12.85
C PHE A 63 16.12 11.52 12.44
N LYS A 64 17.04 12.31 11.90
CA LYS A 64 16.70 13.56 11.21
C LYS A 64 16.12 13.22 9.82
N LYS A 65 15.33 14.12 9.26
CA LYS A 65 14.79 13.97 7.91
C LYS A 65 15.92 13.74 6.89
N SER A 66 17.06 14.42 7.05
CA SER A 66 18.24 14.27 6.17
C SER A 66 18.93 12.90 6.27
N ASP A 67 18.63 12.12 7.30
CA ASP A 67 19.20 10.78 7.50
C ASP A 67 18.31 9.67 6.93
N VAL A 68 17.14 10.02 6.40
CA VAL A 68 16.25 9.07 5.73
C VAL A 68 16.72 8.87 4.30
N VAL A 69 16.89 7.60 3.94
CA VAL A 69 17.25 7.18 2.60
C VAL A 69 16.11 6.36 2.02
N TRP A 70 15.59 6.76 0.88
CA TRP A 70 14.53 6.04 0.19
C TRP A 70 15.10 5.09 -0.85
N THR A 71 14.55 3.89 -0.91
CA THR A 71 14.81 2.91 -1.97
C THR A 71 13.50 2.41 -2.54
N ARG A 72 13.53 1.85 -3.73
CA ARG A 72 12.35 1.37 -4.44
C ARG A 72 12.38 -0.15 -4.54
N THR A 73 11.21 -0.76 -4.45
CA THR A 73 11.07 -2.20 -4.59
C THR A 73 9.71 -2.54 -5.20
N ALA A 74 9.66 -3.66 -5.93
CA ALA A 74 8.39 -4.19 -6.40
C ALA A 74 7.59 -4.76 -5.22
N PHE A 75 6.26 -4.70 -5.32
CA PHE A 75 5.34 -5.13 -4.27
C PHE A 75 5.58 -6.58 -3.85
N ASP A 76 5.64 -7.49 -4.80
CA ASP A 76 5.86 -8.92 -4.55
C ASP A 76 7.27 -9.23 -4.01
N THR A 77 8.28 -8.50 -4.46
CA THR A 77 9.66 -8.64 -3.99
C THR A 77 9.80 -8.23 -2.53
N ALA A 78 9.06 -7.21 -2.10
CA ALA A 78 9.12 -6.70 -0.73
C ALA A 78 8.70 -7.75 0.31
N ILE A 79 7.72 -8.59 -0.01
CA ILE A 79 7.22 -9.65 0.89
C ILE A 79 7.90 -10.99 0.70
N ALA A 80 8.80 -11.13 -0.26
CA ALA A 80 9.56 -12.37 -0.46
C ALA A 80 10.48 -12.62 0.75
N PRO A 81 10.66 -13.88 1.18
CA PRO A 81 11.59 -14.19 2.27
C PRO A 81 13.02 -13.83 1.94
N GLY A 82 13.81 -13.52 2.96
CA GLY A 82 15.25 -13.29 2.85
C GLY A 82 15.69 -11.89 3.28
N ALA A 83 16.98 -11.68 3.27
CA ALA A 83 17.58 -10.40 3.65
C ALA A 83 17.20 -9.29 2.67
N LYS A 84 16.95 -8.10 3.22
CA LYS A 84 16.53 -6.92 2.46
C LYS A 84 17.61 -5.82 2.54
N GLY A 85 17.64 -4.99 1.52
CA GLY A 85 18.50 -3.81 1.46
C GLY A 85 17.88 -2.56 2.07
N TRP A 86 17.04 -2.70 3.10
CA TRP A 86 16.36 -1.61 3.78
C TRP A 86 16.05 -1.97 5.24
N ASP A 87 15.64 -0.97 6.02
CA ASP A 87 15.22 -1.16 7.40
C ASP A 87 13.74 -1.55 7.50
N PHE A 88 12.87 -0.86 6.78
CA PHE A 88 11.47 -1.25 6.65
C PHE A 88 10.89 -0.83 5.30
N ASN A 89 9.73 -1.40 4.98
CA ASN A 89 8.96 -1.11 3.78
C ASN A 89 7.59 -0.53 4.14
N ILE A 90 7.19 0.53 3.45
CA ILE A 90 5.86 1.13 3.57
C ILE A 90 5.26 1.27 2.17
N GLN A 91 4.29 0.39 1.84
CA GLN A 91 3.80 0.23 0.47
C GLN A 91 2.39 -0.35 0.44
N GLN A 92 1.47 0.14 1.25
CA GLN A 92 0.08 -0.30 1.33
C GLN A 92 -0.09 -1.80 1.58
N PHE A 93 0.81 -2.44 2.31
CA PHE A 93 0.69 -3.86 2.62
C PHE A 93 -0.39 -4.12 3.66
N GLY A 94 -1.39 -4.89 3.28
CA GLY A 94 -2.34 -5.46 4.22
C GLY A 94 -1.67 -6.49 5.13
N ILE A 95 -1.99 -6.43 6.41
CA ILE A 95 -1.49 -7.39 7.41
C ILE A 95 -2.33 -8.66 7.29
N THR A 96 -1.71 -9.76 6.89
CA THR A 96 -2.35 -11.07 6.80
C THR A 96 -1.50 -12.12 7.51
N ASP A 97 -2.16 -13.19 7.97
CA ASP A 97 -1.45 -14.32 8.61
C ASP A 97 -0.46 -14.99 7.65
N GLU A 98 -0.79 -15.07 6.36
CA GLU A 98 0.11 -15.62 5.35
C GLU A 98 1.36 -14.74 5.17
N ARG A 99 1.18 -13.43 5.07
CA ARG A 99 2.31 -12.49 4.95
C ARG A 99 3.19 -12.45 6.19
N LYS A 100 2.59 -12.64 7.39
CA LYS A 100 3.35 -12.73 8.65
C LYS A 100 4.31 -13.92 8.71
N LYS A 101 4.12 -14.93 7.88
CA LYS A 101 5.07 -16.06 7.77
C LYS A 101 6.38 -15.66 7.09
N ALA A 102 6.35 -14.65 6.24
CA ALA A 102 7.50 -14.20 5.46
C ALA A 102 8.15 -12.93 6.02
N VAL A 103 7.37 -12.04 6.63
CA VAL A 103 7.81 -10.72 7.12
C VAL A 103 7.14 -10.39 8.45
N ASP A 104 7.77 -9.52 9.22
CA ASP A 104 7.19 -8.94 10.42
C ASP A 104 6.45 -7.65 10.09
N PHE A 105 5.36 -7.37 10.81
CA PHE A 105 4.58 -6.16 10.66
C PHE A 105 4.59 -5.32 11.92
N SER A 106 4.56 -4.00 11.74
CA SER A 106 4.21 -3.06 12.80
C SER A 106 2.73 -3.21 13.17
N SER A 107 2.27 -2.49 14.20
CA SER A 107 0.85 -2.25 14.37
C SER A 107 0.28 -1.50 13.16
N SER A 108 -1.04 -1.62 12.94
CA SER A 108 -1.71 -0.96 11.82
C SER A 108 -1.58 0.57 11.90
N TYR A 109 -1.20 1.20 10.79
CA TYR A 109 -1.20 2.66 10.65
C TYR A 109 -2.41 3.17 9.86
N TYR A 110 -3.10 2.30 9.16
CA TYR A 110 -4.28 2.63 8.37
C TYR A 110 -5.24 1.45 8.28
N ASN A 111 -6.53 1.72 8.42
CA ASN A 111 -7.59 0.74 8.18
C ASN A 111 -8.30 1.12 6.88
N ASP A 112 -8.40 0.19 5.97
CA ASP A 112 -9.05 0.38 4.67
C ASP A 112 -10.08 -0.72 4.43
N SER A 113 -10.80 -0.59 3.35
CA SER A 113 -11.73 -1.59 2.82
C SER A 113 -11.58 -1.62 1.31
N GLN A 114 -12.15 -2.62 0.66
CA GLN A 114 -12.21 -2.67 -0.79
C GLN A 114 -13.51 -2.01 -1.25
N SER A 115 -13.44 -1.33 -2.39
CA SER A 115 -14.59 -0.68 -3.02
C SER A 115 -14.58 -0.95 -4.53
N VAL A 116 -15.66 -0.57 -5.18
CA VAL A 116 -15.87 -0.77 -6.61
C VAL A 116 -16.04 0.57 -7.29
N VAL A 117 -15.39 0.74 -8.43
CA VAL A 117 -15.62 1.89 -9.33
C VAL A 117 -16.26 1.38 -10.63
N VAL A 118 -17.28 2.06 -11.07
CA VAL A 118 -17.94 1.84 -12.37
C VAL A 118 -18.13 3.18 -13.08
N LYS A 119 -18.36 3.14 -14.39
CA LYS A 119 -18.78 4.34 -15.13
C LYS A 119 -20.22 4.69 -14.77
N LYS A 120 -20.55 5.98 -14.72
CA LYS A 120 -21.89 6.47 -14.39
C LYS A 120 -22.97 5.99 -15.37
N ASP A 121 -22.61 5.76 -16.63
CA ASP A 121 -23.50 5.28 -17.68
C ASP A 121 -23.52 3.75 -17.81
N SER A 122 -22.79 3.04 -16.97
CA SER A 122 -22.75 1.58 -16.95
C SER A 122 -24.10 1.01 -16.50
N LYS A 123 -24.46 -0.15 -17.07
CA LYS A 123 -25.61 -0.93 -16.57
C LYS A 123 -25.44 -1.40 -15.12
N PHE A 124 -24.23 -1.36 -14.59
CA PHE A 124 -23.91 -1.71 -13.21
C PHE A 124 -23.88 -0.50 -12.26
N ALA A 125 -24.16 0.72 -12.77
CA ALA A 125 -24.07 1.94 -11.98
C ALA A 125 -25.00 1.99 -10.77
N ASN A 126 -26.07 1.20 -10.77
CA ASN A 126 -27.04 1.12 -9.69
C ASN A 126 -26.96 -0.18 -8.90
N ALA A 127 -25.86 -0.93 -9.03
CA ALA A 127 -25.62 -2.13 -8.25
C ALA A 127 -25.60 -1.80 -6.73
N THR A 128 -26.28 -2.60 -5.95
CA THR A 128 -26.41 -2.40 -4.49
C THR A 128 -25.86 -3.56 -3.66
N LYS A 129 -25.54 -4.67 -4.30
CA LYS A 129 -24.99 -5.87 -3.66
C LYS A 129 -23.97 -6.57 -4.56
N VAL A 130 -23.12 -7.38 -3.94
CA VAL A 130 -22.01 -8.07 -4.62
C VAL A 130 -22.52 -8.93 -5.78
N SER A 131 -23.64 -9.63 -5.59
CA SER A 131 -24.23 -10.49 -6.63
C SER A 131 -24.67 -9.74 -7.89
N ASP A 132 -24.90 -8.43 -7.81
CA ASP A 132 -25.24 -7.60 -8.98
C ASP A 132 -24.05 -7.45 -9.96
N LEU A 133 -22.85 -7.79 -9.53
CA LEU A 133 -21.62 -7.66 -10.32
C LEU A 133 -21.17 -8.98 -10.97
N LYS A 134 -21.90 -10.08 -10.79
CA LYS A 134 -21.50 -11.40 -11.28
C LYS A 134 -21.34 -11.46 -12.80
N ASP A 135 -22.08 -10.66 -13.54
CA ASP A 135 -22.05 -10.61 -15.00
C ASP A 135 -21.14 -9.47 -15.53
N ALA A 136 -20.56 -8.68 -14.63
CA ALA A 136 -19.62 -7.63 -14.98
C ALA A 136 -18.23 -8.20 -15.30
N THR A 137 -17.55 -7.55 -16.24
CA THR A 137 -16.11 -7.77 -16.41
C THR A 137 -15.39 -7.01 -15.30
N VAL A 138 -14.80 -7.74 -14.35
CA VAL A 138 -14.16 -7.18 -13.17
C VAL A 138 -12.65 -7.22 -13.33
N GLY A 139 -12.01 -6.06 -13.10
CA GLY A 139 -10.56 -5.93 -13.07
C GLY A 139 -10.03 -5.62 -11.68
N VAL A 140 -8.84 -6.14 -11.41
CA VAL A 140 -8.10 -5.89 -10.16
C VAL A 140 -6.60 -5.82 -10.45
N MET A 141 -5.85 -5.21 -9.55
CA MET A 141 -4.39 -5.29 -9.58
C MET A 141 -3.92 -6.67 -9.12
N VAL A 142 -2.96 -7.26 -9.84
CA VAL A 142 -2.42 -8.59 -9.53
C VAL A 142 -1.76 -8.61 -8.14
N GLY A 143 -1.94 -9.71 -7.41
CA GLY A 143 -1.28 -9.94 -6.11
C GLY A 143 -1.84 -9.12 -4.96
N THR A 144 -3.03 -8.55 -5.07
CA THR A 144 -3.66 -7.71 -4.05
C THR A 144 -4.75 -8.44 -3.27
N LEU A 145 -5.12 -7.87 -2.12
CA LEU A 145 -6.28 -8.34 -1.36
C LEU A 145 -7.59 -8.11 -2.12
N ALA A 146 -7.64 -7.11 -3.01
CA ALA A 146 -8.76 -6.90 -3.91
C ALA A 146 -8.98 -8.09 -4.84
N TYR A 147 -7.89 -8.68 -5.35
CA TYR A 147 -7.96 -9.90 -6.16
C TYR A 147 -8.56 -11.06 -5.36
N ASP A 148 -8.03 -11.31 -4.18
CA ASP A 148 -8.49 -12.41 -3.32
C ASP A 148 -9.98 -12.25 -2.97
N TYR A 149 -10.38 -11.03 -2.62
CA TYR A 149 -11.77 -10.72 -2.32
C TYR A 149 -12.69 -10.92 -3.52
N ALA A 150 -12.32 -10.37 -4.67
CA ALA A 150 -13.14 -10.43 -5.88
C ALA A 150 -13.33 -11.88 -6.34
N LYS A 151 -12.27 -12.67 -6.29
CA LYS A 151 -12.33 -14.08 -6.67
C LYS A 151 -13.18 -14.92 -5.73
N ALA A 152 -13.10 -14.64 -4.42
CA ALA A 152 -13.86 -15.36 -3.42
C ALA A 152 -15.35 -14.97 -3.37
N ASN A 153 -15.68 -13.70 -3.66
CA ASN A 153 -16.99 -13.14 -3.36
C ASN A 153 -17.78 -12.62 -4.58
N ILE A 154 -17.11 -12.31 -5.69
CA ILE A 154 -17.80 -11.76 -6.87
C ILE A 154 -17.90 -12.79 -7.99
N LYS A 155 -16.76 -13.27 -8.49
CA LYS A 155 -16.72 -14.27 -9.59
C LYS A 155 -15.32 -14.86 -9.72
N ASP A 156 -15.22 -16.02 -10.40
CA ASP A 156 -13.95 -16.71 -10.62
C ASP A 156 -13.09 -16.04 -11.70
N ASP A 157 -13.72 -15.51 -12.74
CA ASP A 157 -13.04 -14.89 -13.89
C ASP A 157 -12.79 -13.41 -13.63
N ILE A 158 -11.60 -13.11 -13.12
CA ILE A 158 -11.15 -11.76 -12.80
C ILE A 158 -9.99 -11.38 -13.71
N GLN A 159 -10.09 -10.25 -14.40
CA GLN A 159 -8.99 -9.71 -15.19
C GLN A 159 -7.98 -9.01 -14.27
N THR A 160 -6.70 -9.29 -14.46
CA THR A 160 -5.63 -8.74 -13.65
C THR A 160 -4.80 -7.74 -14.43
N PHE A 161 -4.33 -6.71 -13.72
CA PHE A 161 -3.50 -5.63 -14.23
C PHE A 161 -2.26 -5.48 -13.35
N ASN A 162 -1.16 -5.02 -13.93
CA ASN A 162 0.12 -4.95 -13.22
C ASN A 162 0.19 -3.79 -12.22
N ASP A 163 -0.58 -2.73 -12.45
CA ASP A 163 -0.63 -1.55 -11.59
C ASP A 163 -1.99 -0.86 -11.64
N ASP A 164 -2.22 0.05 -10.70
CA ASP A 164 -3.48 0.80 -10.60
C ASP A 164 -3.71 1.76 -11.77
N ALA A 165 -2.65 2.28 -12.37
CA ALA A 165 -2.77 3.15 -13.53
C ALA A 165 -3.34 2.38 -14.75
N ALA A 166 -2.84 1.17 -15.00
CA ALA A 166 -3.34 0.29 -16.05
C ALA A 166 -4.79 -0.14 -15.76
N LEU A 167 -5.11 -0.44 -14.51
CA LEU A 167 -6.46 -0.79 -14.05
C LEU A 167 -7.45 0.35 -14.30
N ALA A 168 -7.11 1.57 -13.89
CA ALA A 168 -7.93 2.76 -14.12
C ALA A 168 -8.14 3.03 -15.61
N GLN A 169 -7.08 2.91 -16.41
CA GLN A 169 -7.15 3.11 -17.85
C GLN A 169 -8.07 2.10 -18.53
N ALA A 170 -8.05 0.84 -18.10
CA ALA A 170 -8.92 -0.20 -18.64
C ALA A 170 -10.41 0.10 -18.40
N LEU A 171 -10.74 0.61 -17.21
CA LEU A 171 -12.11 1.04 -16.92
C LEU A 171 -12.49 2.29 -17.71
N ASP A 172 -11.61 3.27 -17.78
CA ASP A 172 -11.86 4.51 -18.53
C ASP A 172 -12.10 4.24 -20.03
N ALA A 173 -11.36 3.30 -20.58
CA ALA A 173 -11.47 2.88 -21.99
C ALA A 173 -12.64 1.91 -22.26
N GLY A 174 -13.34 1.45 -21.23
CA GLY A 174 -14.45 0.50 -21.40
C GLY A 174 -14.03 -0.94 -21.61
N GLN A 175 -12.78 -1.31 -21.34
CA GLN A 175 -12.28 -2.69 -21.45
C GLN A 175 -12.80 -3.58 -20.33
N ILE A 176 -13.09 -3.01 -19.18
CA ILE A 176 -13.72 -3.66 -18.03
C ILE A 176 -14.95 -2.85 -17.61
N ASP A 177 -15.89 -3.50 -16.92
CA ASP A 177 -17.13 -2.87 -16.43
C ASP A 177 -16.97 -2.30 -15.03
N ALA A 178 -16.13 -2.92 -14.22
CA ALA A 178 -15.89 -2.56 -12.83
C ALA A 178 -14.45 -2.83 -12.44
N LEU A 179 -13.89 -1.99 -11.58
CA LEU A 179 -12.63 -2.28 -10.91
C LEU A 179 -12.85 -2.37 -9.40
N VAL A 180 -12.04 -3.18 -8.76
CA VAL A 180 -11.99 -3.32 -7.30
C VAL A 180 -10.59 -2.98 -6.84
N THR A 181 -10.50 -2.07 -5.90
CA THR A 181 -9.25 -1.70 -5.22
C THR A 181 -9.58 -1.12 -3.85
N SER A 182 -8.58 -0.65 -3.12
CA SER A 182 -8.81 -0.01 -1.83
C SER A 182 -9.77 1.18 -1.96
N THR A 183 -10.56 1.44 -0.93
CA THR A 183 -11.53 2.53 -0.95
C THR A 183 -10.86 3.89 -1.19
N VAL A 184 -9.68 4.12 -0.59
CA VAL A 184 -8.90 5.35 -0.79
C VAL A 184 -8.52 5.52 -2.26
N GLU A 185 -8.04 4.47 -2.91
CA GLU A 185 -7.67 4.49 -4.33
C GLU A 185 -8.90 4.73 -5.22
N CYS A 186 -10.02 4.09 -4.91
CA CYS A 186 -11.28 4.30 -5.63
C CYS A 186 -11.70 5.78 -5.61
N VAL A 187 -11.71 6.37 -4.44
CA VAL A 187 -12.09 7.79 -4.27
C VAL A 187 -11.12 8.69 -5.02
N TYR A 188 -9.81 8.41 -4.90
CA TYR A 188 -8.80 9.18 -5.61
C TYR A 188 -8.93 9.08 -7.13
N MET A 189 -9.14 7.89 -7.68
CA MET A 189 -9.32 7.67 -9.12
C MET A 189 -10.50 8.45 -9.68
N VAL A 190 -11.59 8.56 -8.92
CA VAL A 190 -12.79 9.30 -9.33
C VAL A 190 -12.57 10.81 -9.19
N GLN A 191 -12.05 11.27 -8.07
CA GLN A 191 -11.84 12.70 -7.81
C GLN A 191 -10.76 13.31 -8.70
N SER A 192 -9.70 12.57 -9.01
CA SER A 192 -8.62 13.02 -9.89
C SER A 192 -8.92 12.83 -11.38
N GLU A 193 -10.09 12.26 -11.69
CA GLU A 193 -10.51 11.95 -13.06
C GLU A 193 -9.57 11.00 -13.81
N GLN A 194 -8.86 10.13 -13.12
CA GLN A 194 -8.17 9.00 -13.75
C GLN A 194 -9.18 8.11 -14.49
N VAL A 195 -10.37 7.97 -13.92
CA VAL A 195 -11.54 7.41 -14.59
C VAL A 195 -12.58 8.50 -14.68
N LYS A 196 -12.92 8.90 -15.91
CA LYS A 196 -13.89 9.97 -16.17
C LYS A 196 -15.32 9.46 -16.08
N ASP A 197 -16.23 10.33 -15.66
CA ASP A 197 -17.65 10.00 -15.55
C ASP A 197 -17.89 8.70 -14.78
N ALA A 198 -17.20 8.56 -13.68
CA ALA A 198 -17.22 7.37 -12.84
C ALA A 198 -17.78 7.66 -11.45
N LYS A 199 -18.19 6.61 -10.78
CA LYS A 199 -18.66 6.67 -9.38
C LYS A 199 -18.13 5.49 -8.60
N VAL A 200 -17.92 5.72 -7.31
CA VAL A 200 -17.65 4.66 -6.34
C VAL A 200 -19.02 4.10 -5.91
N LEU A 201 -19.21 2.78 -6.10
CA LEU A 201 -20.46 2.12 -5.69
C LEU A 201 -20.58 2.02 -4.16
N GLY A 202 -19.47 1.95 -3.46
CA GLY A 202 -19.42 1.84 -2.02
C GLY A 202 -18.45 0.75 -1.57
N ARG A 203 -18.34 0.61 -0.26
CA ARG A 203 -17.49 -0.42 0.35
C ARG A 203 -18.09 -1.80 0.17
N LEU A 204 -17.24 -2.75 -0.17
CA LEU A 204 -17.62 -4.16 -0.21
C LEU A 204 -17.73 -4.71 1.21
N PRO A 205 -18.76 -5.55 1.50
CA PRO A 205 -18.93 -6.12 2.84
C PRO A 205 -17.77 -7.05 3.21
N ASP A 206 -17.38 -7.04 4.47
CA ASP A 206 -16.33 -7.88 5.06
C ASP A 206 -14.97 -7.77 4.32
N SER A 207 -14.68 -6.59 3.80
CA SER A 207 -13.46 -6.31 3.04
C SER A 207 -12.46 -5.41 3.80
N GLU A 208 -12.68 -5.18 5.09
CA GLU A 208 -11.80 -4.34 5.90
C GLU A 208 -10.39 -4.90 5.92
N ASP A 209 -9.44 -4.00 5.82
CA ASP A 209 -8.03 -4.29 5.75
C ASP A 209 -7.24 -3.32 6.62
N LYS A 210 -6.16 -3.84 7.25
CA LYS A 210 -5.27 -3.06 8.09
C LYS A 210 -3.89 -3.05 7.46
N SER A 211 -3.39 -1.86 7.13
CA SER A 211 -2.05 -1.71 6.57
C SER A 211 -0.99 -1.63 7.67
N GLY A 212 0.16 -2.27 7.44
CA GLY A 212 1.31 -2.30 8.33
C GLY A 212 2.63 -2.03 7.58
N ILE A 213 3.61 -1.63 8.36
CA ILE A 213 4.98 -1.40 7.91
C ILE A 213 5.79 -2.69 8.03
#